data_629b3393a9157e84fea4075b4ebf3e10
#
_entry.id   629b3393a9157e84fea4075b4ebf3e10
#
_cell.length_a   1.000
_cell.length_b   1.000
_cell.length_c   1.000
_cell.angle_alpha   90.00
_cell.angle_beta   90.00
_cell.angle_gamma   90.00
#
_symmetry.space_group_name_H-M   'P 1'
#
loop_
_entity.id
_entity.type
_entity.pdbx_description
1 polymer ?
#
loop_
_entity_poly.entity_id
_entity_poly.type
_entity_poly.pdbx_seq_one_letter_code
_entity_poly.pdbx_strand_id
1 'polypeptide(L)'
;LDSSSGGVHILPPYMGSKGGTWYKGTANAIYQNIGFIDQYQPEYVVILSGDHIYKMDYSEMLRRHKESDAACTISVMEVPWEEASRFGIMSVDGEDMITEFAEKPRQPKSNLASMGIYVFSWKALRRYLTEDEADPGSENDFGKNIIPKMLADGQRMAAFRFQGYWKDVGTLTSLWDANMDMLSPESGLDLSDESWPIFARSVDAPPIYMGGDSRVSHSAINRGCDIEGTVENSVLSPRVTVEKGAKVSYSVLLPGVTVETGAVIEYAIIGEGCHIGKDCRVGGAPDSALDGKWDLTVLAPDCQLEDGREVAPGIMLDHHGKEVLK
;
A
#
# COMPACT_ATOMS: atom_id res chain seq x y z
N LEU A 1 15.31 -9.11 -12.93
CA LEU A 1 14.15 -9.35 -13.77
C LEU A 1 14.63 -9.46 -15.21
N ASP A 2 14.44 -10.64 -15.81
CA ASP A 2 14.94 -10.96 -17.15
C ASP A 2 14.07 -10.28 -18.23
N SER A 3 14.69 -9.59 -19.15
CA SER A 3 14.03 -8.89 -20.25
C SER A 3 14.00 -9.70 -21.57
N SER A 4 14.50 -10.94 -21.57
CA SER A 4 14.63 -11.72 -22.80
C SER A 4 13.31 -12.24 -23.38
N SER A 5 12.25 -12.30 -22.56
CA SER A 5 10.92 -12.78 -22.99
C SER A 5 9.75 -11.97 -22.38
N GLY A 6 9.99 -10.73 -22.04
CA GLY A 6 9.04 -9.88 -21.35
C GLY A 6 9.80 -8.84 -20.55
N GLY A 7 9.78 -8.87 -19.27
CA GLY A 7 10.51 -7.96 -18.39
C GLY A 7 9.64 -6.85 -17.83
N VAL A 8 10.26 -5.96 -17.05
CA VAL A 8 9.58 -4.81 -16.45
C VAL A 8 9.84 -3.57 -17.30
N HIS A 9 8.76 -2.93 -17.72
CA HIS A 9 8.79 -1.68 -18.45
C HIS A 9 8.17 -0.57 -17.62
N ILE A 10 8.90 0.50 -17.38
CA ILE A 10 8.38 1.71 -16.74
C ILE A 10 7.77 2.56 -17.87
N LEU A 11 6.46 2.77 -17.80
CA LEU A 11 5.69 3.54 -18.79
C LEU A 11 5.20 4.84 -18.12
N PRO A 12 6.03 5.89 -18.06
CA PRO A 12 5.61 7.17 -17.53
C PRO A 12 4.63 7.86 -18.49
N PRO A 13 3.78 8.78 -18.01
CA PRO A 13 3.01 9.64 -18.88
C PRO A 13 3.97 10.39 -19.81
N TYR A 14 3.67 10.45 -21.11
CA TYR A 14 4.55 11.09 -22.07
C TYR A 14 3.84 12.19 -22.88
N MET A 15 4.62 13.13 -23.37
CA MET A 15 4.16 14.18 -24.27
C MET A 15 4.03 13.65 -25.70
N GLY A 16 2.81 13.40 -26.13
CA GLY A 16 2.53 13.10 -27.55
C GLY A 16 2.61 14.35 -28.42
N SER A 17 2.49 14.19 -29.75
CA SER A 17 2.52 15.28 -30.73
C SER A 17 1.43 16.36 -30.55
N LYS A 18 0.42 16.09 -29.73
CA LYS A 18 -0.69 17.02 -29.40
C LYS A 18 -0.59 17.63 -27.99
N GLY A 19 0.57 17.55 -27.36
CA GLY A 19 0.76 17.87 -25.93
C GLY A 19 0.57 16.65 -25.04
N GLY A 20 1.26 16.60 -23.90
CA GLY A 20 1.16 15.51 -22.93
C GLY A 20 0.35 15.95 -21.73
N THR A 21 -0.42 15.04 -21.19
CA THR A 21 -1.07 15.21 -19.89
C THR A 21 -0.63 14.07 -19.00
N TRP A 22 -0.53 14.34 -17.71
CA TRP A 22 -0.43 13.29 -16.71
C TRP A 22 -1.59 12.31 -16.86
N TYR A 23 -1.41 11.09 -16.34
CA TYR A 23 -2.53 10.15 -16.27
C TYR A 23 -3.68 10.79 -15.50
N LYS A 24 -4.85 10.84 -16.13
CA LYS A 24 -6.05 11.50 -15.55
C LYS A 24 -6.73 10.65 -14.49
N GLY A 25 -6.50 9.33 -14.55
CA GLY A 25 -7.09 8.35 -13.67
C GLY A 25 -6.51 6.96 -13.94
N THR A 26 -6.96 5.97 -13.19
CA THR A 26 -6.43 4.59 -13.24
C THR A 26 -6.65 3.93 -14.61
N ALA A 27 -7.81 4.14 -15.23
CA ALA A 27 -8.12 3.62 -16.56
C ALA A 27 -7.34 4.36 -17.66
N ASN A 28 -7.13 5.68 -17.54
CA ASN A 28 -6.35 6.45 -18.49
C ASN A 28 -4.87 6.01 -18.53
N ALA A 29 -4.31 5.55 -17.40
CA ALA A 29 -2.96 5.02 -17.37
C ALA A 29 -2.80 3.79 -18.28
N ILE A 30 -3.80 2.93 -18.34
CA ILE A 30 -3.80 1.78 -19.26
C ILE A 30 -4.12 2.21 -20.68
N TYR A 31 -5.08 3.13 -20.86
CA TYR A 31 -5.44 3.65 -22.20
C TYR A 31 -4.26 4.26 -22.92
N GLN A 32 -3.47 5.12 -22.29
CA GLN A 32 -2.31 5.77 -22.92
C GLN A 32 -1.26 4.75 -23.37
N ASN A 33 -1.26 3.54 -22.80
CA ASN A 33 -0.30 2.49 -23.08
C ASN A 33 -0.88 1.35 -23.96
N ILE A 34 -2.08 1.49 -24.52
CA ILE A 34 -2.70 0.47 -25.39
C ILE A 34 -1.75 0.04 -26.52
N GLY A 35 -1.09 1.01 -27.18
CA GLY A 35 -0.18 0.71 -28.28
C GLY A 35 1.04 -0.13 -27.87
N PHE A 36 1.49 0.00 -26.63
CA PHE A 36 2.54 -0.85 -26.06
C PHE A 36 2.01 -2.26 -25.77
N ILE A 37 0.84 -2.36 -25.14
CA ILE A 37 0.22 -3.64 -24.80
C ILE A 37 -0.15 -4.44 -26.05
N ASP A 38 -0.68 -3.78 -27.09
CA ASP A 38 -1.06 -4.39 -28.36
C ASP A 38 0.13 -5.08 -29.08
N GLN A 39 1.38 -4.65 -28.84
CA GLN A 39 2.56 -5.30 -29.42
C GLN A 39 2.73 -6.76 -28.94
N TYR A 40 2.24 -7.08 -27.74
CA TYR A 40 2.29 -8.42 -27.16
C TYR A 40 1.08 -9.29 -27.55
N GLN A 41 0.03 -8.71 -28.12
CA GLN A 41 -1.21 -9.37 -28.50
C GLN A 41 -1.78 -10.26 -27.36
N PRO A 42 -1.90 -9.77 -26.14
CA PRO A 42 -2.35 -10.59 -25.02
C PRO A 42 -3.82 -10.95 -25.19
N GLU A 43 -4.18 -12.15 -24.77
CA GLU A 43 -5.57 -12.57 -24.66
C GLU A 43 -6.19 -11.99 -23.37
N TYR A 44 -5.42 -12.01 -22.30
CA TYR A 44 -5.79 -11.50 -20.98
C TYR A 44 -4.76 -10.52 -20.44
N VAL A 45 -5.21 -9.59 -19.61
CA VAL A 45 -4.36 -8.68 -18.85
C VAL A 45 -4.74 -8.71 -17.38
N VAL A 46 -3.73 -8.64 -16.52
CA VAL A 46 -3.91 -8.50 -15.08
C VAL A 46 -3.58 -7.06 -14.72
N ILE A 47 -4.52 -6.39 -14.06
CA ILE A 47 -4.35 -5.03 -13.55
C ILE A 47 -4.21 -5.12 -12.03
N LEU A 48 -3.18 -4.49 -11.50
CA LEU A 48 -2.85 -4.51 -10.08
C LEU A 48 -2.71 -3.09 -9.55
N SER A 49 -3.10 -2.88 -8.28
CA SER A 49 -2.77 -1.67 -7.55
C SER A 49 -1.34 -1.75 -7.02
N GLY A 50 -0.63 -0.62 -6.98
CA GLY A 50 0.78 -0.54 -6.58
C GLY A 50 0.99 -0.35 -5.07
N ASP A 51 -0.07 -0.10 -4.31
CA ASP A 51 -0.07 0.25 -2.90
C ASP A 51 -0.81 -0.76 -2.01
N HIS A 52 -0.92 -2.00 -2.46
CA HIS A 52 -1.56 -3.08 -1.70
C HIS A 52 -0.54 -4.14 -1.28
N ILE A 53 -0.67 -4.63 -0.05
CA ILE A 53 0.16 -5.71 0.50
C ILE A 53 -0.66 -7.00 0.56
N TYR A 54 -0.23 -8.02 -0.18
CA TYR A 54 -0.86 -9.34 -0.24
C TYR A 54 0.07 -10.34 -0.94
N LYS A 55 -0.24 -11.64 -0.82
CA LYS A 55 0.36 -12.71 -1.64
C LYS A 55 -0.77 -13.43 -2.36
N MET A 56 -0.74 -13.47 -3.70
CA MET A 56 -1.79 -14.09 -4.51
C MET A 56 -1.19 -14.86 -5.69
N ASP A 57 -1.69 -16.07 -5.92
CA ASP A 57 -1.46 -16.78 -7.18
C ASP A 57 -2.47 -16.31 -8.23
N TYR A 58 -2.02 -15.47 -9.14
CA TYR A 58 -2.88 -14.94 -10.21
C TYR A 58 -3.34 -16.00 -11.20
N SER A 59 -2.69 -17.17 -11.25
CA SER A 59 -3.12 -18.27 -12.13
C SER A 59 -4.49 -18.83 -11.74
N GLU A 60 -4.79 -18.86 -10.43
CA GLU A 60 -6.10 -19.26 -9.92
C GLU A 60 -7.20 -18.25 -10.33
N MET A 61 -6.90 -16.96 -10.24
CA MET A 61 -7.82 -15.91 -10.68
C MET A 61 -8.05 -15.97 -12.20
N LEU A 62 -6.97 -16.21 -12.97
CA LEU A 62 -7.09 -16.40 -14.43
C LEU A 62 -7.87 -17.66 -14.78
N ARG A 63 -7.70 -18.75 -14.04
CA ARG A 63 -8.50 -19.98 -14.20
C ARG A 63 -9.98 -19.69 -13.99
N ARG A 64 -10.35 -18.99 -12.90
CA ARG A 64 -11.72 -18.56 -12.64
C ARG A 64 -12.28 -17.70 -13.77
N HIS A 65 -11.47 -16.75 -14.29
CA HIS A 65 -11.84 -15.90 -15.42
C HIS A 65 -12.24 -16.71 -16.66
N LYS A 66 -11.42 -17.70 -17.02
CA LYS A 66 -11.67 -18.59 -18.17
C LYS A 66 -12.90 -19.48 -17.95
N GLU A 67 -13.02 -20.11 -16.78
CA GLU A 67 -14.13 -21.00 -16.46
C GLU A 67 -15.48 -20.28 -16.46
N SER A 68 -15.52 -19.03 -16.04
CA SER A 68 -16.73 -18.22 -16.03
C SER A 68 -17.05 -17.55 -17.38
N ASP A 69 -16.17 -17.68 -18.38
CA ASP A 69 -16.26 -16.94 -19.66
C ASP A 69 -16.54 -15.44 -19.41
N ALA A 70 -15.82 -14.87 -18.46
CA ALA A 70 -16.00 -13.50 -18.05
C ALA A 70 -15.23 -12.51 -18.92
N ALA A 71 -15.76 -11.31 -19.11
CA ALA A 71 -15.04 -10.20 -19.71
C ALA A 71 -14.12 -9.50 -18.67
N CYS A 72 -14.52 -9.57 -17.40
CA CYS A 72 -13.76 -9.07 -16.25
C CYS A 72 -13.93 -10.02 -15.06
N THR A 73 -12.84 -10.30 -14.35
CA THR A 73 -12.87 -10.94 -13.03
C THR A 73 -12.24 -10.01 -12.03
N ILE A 74 -12.90 -9.78 -10.90
CA ILE A 74 -12.47 -8.88 -9.83
C ILE A 74 -12.11 -9.71 -8.61
N SER A 75 -10.90 -9.53 -8.08
CA SER A 75 -10.56 -10.10 -6.79
C SER A 75 -11.28 -9.35 -5.68
N VAL A 76 -11.92 -10.11 -4.77
CA VAL A 76 -12.78 -9.58 -3.72
C VAL A 76 -12.46 -10.21 -2.38
N MET A 77 -12.70 -9.45 -1.31
CA MET A 77 -12.58 -9.89 0.08
C MET A 77 -13.72 -9.31 0.91
N GLU A 78 -14.18 -10.06 1.90
CA GLU A 78 -15.09 -9.53 2.89
C GLU A 78 -14.33 -8.65 3.88
N VAL A 79 -14.77 -7.40 4.03
CA VAL A 79 -14.21 -6.44 4.96
C VAL A 79 -15.19 -6.15 6.11
N PRO A 80 -14.73 -5.61 7.24
CA PRO A 80 -15.63 -5.09 8.27
C PRO A 80 -16.63 -4.09 7.68
N TRP A 81 -17.90 -4.14 8.12
CA TRP A 81 -18.95 -3.28 7.58
C TRP A 81 -18.63 -1.77 7.72
N GLU A 82 -17.92 -1.41 8.78
CA GLU A 82 -17.49 -0.03 9.06
C GLU A 82 -16.51 0.49 8.00
N GLU A 83 -15.74 -0.40 7.38
CA GLU A 83 -14.76 -0.07 6.36
C GLU A 83 -15.32 -0.15 4.93
N ALA A 84 -16.45 -0.81 4.73
CA ALA A 84 -16.99 -1.11 3.41
C ALA A 84 -17.18 0.14 2.54
N SER A 85 -17.50 1.31 3.14
CA SER A 85 -17.67 2.58 2.41
C SER A 85 -16.38 3.14 1.81
N ARG A 86 -15.21 2.57 2.14
CA ARG A 86 -13.91 3.00 1.61
C ARG A 86 -13.57 2.36 0.26
N PHE A 87 -14.26 1.29 -0.10
CA PHE A 87 -13.94 0.44 -1.25
C PHE A 87 -15.06 0.40 -2.29
N GLY A 88 -14.73 -0.08 -3.49
CA GLY A 88 -15.74 -0.53 -4.44
C GLY A 88 -16.41 -1.79 -3.90
N ILE A 89 -17.73 -1.74 -3.70
CA ILE A 89 -18.51 -2.82 -3.12
C ILE A 89 -19.36 -3.49 -4.18
N MET A 90 -19.41 -4.81 -4.12
CA MET A 90 -20.19 -5.58 -5.07
C MET A 90 -21.14 -6.57 -4.42
N SER A 91 -22.23 -6.85 -5.12
CA SER A 91 -23.12 -7.98 -4.87
C SER A 91 -22.90 -9.04 -5.93
N VAL A 92 -23.00 -10.29 -5.53
CA VAL A 92 -22.83 -11.44 -6.40
C VAL A 92 -24.03 -12.39 -6.29
N ASP A 93 -24.24 -13.21 -7.31
CA ASP A 93 -25.19 -14.31 -7.28
C ASP A 93 -24.59 -15.59 -6.67
N GLY A 94 -25.34 -16.70 -6.72
CA GLY A 94 -24.92 -18.00 -6.17
C GLY A 94 -23.74 -18.66 -6.87
N GLU A 95 -23.32 -18.14 -8.03
CA GLU A 95 -22.17 -18.61 -8.81
C GLU A 95 -20.99 -17.62 -8.76
N ASP A 96 -21.03 -16.64 -7.81
CA ASP A 96 -20.08 -15.53 -7.72
C ASP A 96 -19.99 -14.69 -9.00
N MET A 97 -21.10 -14.55 -9.75
CA MET A 97 -21.18 -13.57 -10.82
C MET A 97 -21.63 -12.23 -10.26
N ILE A 98 -20.94 -11.15 -10.67
CA ILE A 98 -21.20 -9.80 -10.16
C ILE A 98 -22.51 -9.28 -10.74
N THR A 99 -23.44 -8.92 -9.87
CA THR A 99 -24.76 -8.40 -10.22
C THR A 99 -24.90 -6.90 -9.98
N GLU A 100 -24.16 -6.37 -9.00
CA GLU A 100 -24.10 -4.94 -8.70
C GLU A 100 -22.68 -4.54 -8.33
N PHE A 101 -22.32 -3.29 -8.66
CA PHE A 101 -21.08 -2.64 -8.23
C PHE A 101 -21.37 -1.19 -7.86
N ALA A 102 -20.80 -0.75 -6.73
CA ALA A 102 -20.90 0.64 -6.27
C ALA A 102 -19.54 1.10 -5.74
N GLU A 103 -18.99 2.16 -6.33
CA GLU A 103 -17.72 2.75 -5.89
C GLU A 103 -17.94 3.61 -4.65
N LYS A 104 -17.30 3.23 -3.55
CA LYS A 104 -17.29 3.93 -2.26
C LYS A 104 -18.68 4.40 -1.81
N PRO A 105 -19.66 3.48 -1.69
CA PRO A 105 -21.04 3.84 -1.39
C PRO A 105 -21.17 4.34 0.05
N ARG A 106 -21.95 5.39 0.28
CA ARG A 106 -22.25 5.87 1.63
C ARG A 106 -23.03 4.87 2.48
N GLN A 107 -23.81 4.02 1.83
CA GLN A 107 -24.61 2.96 2.45
C GLN A 107 -24.35 1.66 1.65
N PRO A 108 -23.33 0.89 2.01
CA PRO A 108 -23.01 -0.35 1.32
C PRO A 108 -24.12 -1.39 1.49
N LYS A 109 -24.49 -2.07 0.42
CA LYS A 109 -25.46 -3.19 0.43
C LYS A 109 -24.80 -4.54 0.75
N SER A 110 -23.48 -4.60 0.68
CA SER A 110 -22.63 -5.75 0.92
C SER A 110 -21.32 -5.28 1.55
N ASN A 111 -20.58 -6.17 2.15
CA ASN A 111 -19.22 -5.93 2.62
C ASN A 111 -18.17 -6.65 1.74
N LEU A 112 -18.57 -7.10 0.55
CA LEU A 112 -17.66 -7.72 -0.41
C LEU A 112 -16.92 -6.62 -1.19
N ALA A 113 -15.71 -6.34 -0.78
CA ALA A 113 -14.89 -5.24 -1.29
C ALA A 113 -14.02 -5.67 -2.47
N SER A 114 -13.89 -4.81 -3.46
CA SER A 114 -12.89 -4.91 -4.51
C SER A 114 -11.49 -4.69 -3.95
N MET A 115 -10.58 -5.59 -4.26
CA MET A 115 -9.18 -5.44 -3.93
C MET A 115 -8.40 -4.58 -4.94
N GLY A 116 -9.05 -4.00 -5.97
CA GLY A 116 -8.35 -3.28 -7.03
C GLY A 116 -7.47 -4.18 -7.91
N ILE A 117 -7.75 -5.47 -7.92
CA ILE A 117 -7.05 -6.50 -8.70
C ILE A 117 -8.02 -7.08 -9.71
N TYR A 118 -7.68 -6.99 -10.98
CA TYR A 118 -8.58 -7.36 -12.07
C TYR A 118 -7.89 -8.27 -13.08
N VAL A 119 -8.63 -9.24 -13.61
CA VAL A 119 -8.29 -9.92 -14.86
C VAL A 119 -9.31 -9.50 -15.91
N PHE A 120 -8.83 -8.98 -17.03
CA PHE A 120 -9.69 -8.63 -18.17
C PHE A 120 -9.34 -9.43 -19.41
N SER A 121 -10.35 -9.80 -20.19
CA SER A 121 -10.18 -10.12 -21.59
C SER A 121 -9.72 -8.86 -22.32
N TRP A 122 -8.51 -8.87 -22.92
CA TRP A 122 -7.90 -7.64 -23.48
C TRP A 122 -8.78 -6.97 -24.53
N LYS A 123 -9.40 -7.76 -25.41
CA LYS A 123 -10.30 -7.24 -26.43
C LYS A 123 -11.46 -6.43 -25.85
N ALA A 124 -12.04 -6.90 -24.73
CA ALA A 124 -13.11 -6.19 -24.05
C ALA A 124 -12.59 -4.91 -23.41
N LEU A 125 -11.54 -5.00 -22.58
CA LEU A 125 -10.97 -3.85 -21.88
C LEU A 125 -10.54 -2.76 -22.86
N ARG A 126 -9.81 -3.10 -23.90
CA ARG A 126 -9.36 -2.17 -24.95
C ARG A 126 -10.50 -1.34 -25.55
N ARG A 127 -11.64 -1.98 -25.81
CA ARG A 127 -12.84 -1.29 -26.30
C ARG A 127 -13.36 -0.28 -25.28
N TYR A 128 -13.55 -0.71 -24.03
CA TYR A 128 -14.09 0.16 -22.97
C TYR A 128 -13.15 1.33 -22.65
N LEU A 129 -11.85 1.12 -22.61
CA LEU A 129 -10.87 2.20 -22.44
C LEU A 129 -10.93 3.23 -23.57
N THR A 130 -11.14 2.80 -24.82
CA THR A 130 -11.24 3.69 -25.96
C THR A 130 -12.55 4.49 -25.94
N GLU A 131 -13.65 3.86 -25.57
CA GLU A 131 -14.96 4.51 -25.42
C GLU A 131 -14.94 5.51 -24.25
N ASP A 132 -14.30 5.16 -23.13
CA ASP A 132 -14.19 5.98 -21.94
C ASP A 132 -13.37 7.26 -22.18
N GLU A 133 -12.24 7.15 -22.84
CA GLU A 133 -11.42 8.33 -23.20
C GLU A 133 -12.13 9.28 -24.17
N ALA A 134 -13.05 8.77 -24.98
CA ALA A 134 -13.85 9.60 -25.87
C ALA A 134 -15.02 10.31 -25.15
N ASP A 135 -15.33 9.96 -23.92
CA ASP A 135 -16.37 10.59 -23.10
C ASP A 135 -15.79 11.76 -22.28
N PRO A 136 -16.14 13.02 -22.61
CA PRO A 136 -15.65 14.18 -21.86
C PRO A 136 -16.11 14.24 -20.39
N GLY A 137 -17.17 13.47 -20.03
CA GLY A 137 -17.69 13.37 -18.68
C GLY A 137 -17.03 12.30 -17.83
N SER A 138 -16.16 11.48 -18.41
CA SER A 138 -15.48 10.43 -17.67
C SER A 138 -14.38 10.97 -16.75
N GLU A 139 -14.27 10.36 -15.56
CA GLU A 139 -13.14 10.54 -14.65
C GLU A 139 -11.94 9.62 -15.01
N ASN A 140 -12.08 8.79 -16.05
CA ASN A 140 -11.09 7.80 -16.51
C ASN A 140 -10.65 6.83 -15.39
N ASP A 141 -11.60 6.34 -14.61
CA ASP A 141 -11.38 5.48 -13.46
C ASP A 141 -12.04 4.11 -13.63
N PHE A 142 -11.37 3.03 -13.17
CA PHE A 142 -11.93 1.69 -13.28
C PHE A 142 -13.22 1.53 -12.48
N GLY A 143 -13.24 1.98 -11.23
CA GLY A 143 -14.38 1.82 -10.34
C GLY A 143 -15.55 2.74 -10.67
N LYS A 144 -15.28 3.97 -11.14
CA LYS A 144 -16.34 4.94 -11.43
C LYS A 144 -16.89 4.81 -12.85
N ASN A 145 -16.09 4.39 -13.82
CA ASN A 145 -16.45 4.45 -15.23
C ASN A 145 -16.45 3.06 -15.90
N ILE A 146 -15.31 2.36 -15.93
CA ILE A 146 -15.14 1.14 -16.72
C ILE A 146 -16.03 -0.01 -16.20
N ILE A 147 -15.92 -0.35 -14.92
CA ILE A 147 -16.64 -1.48 -14.31
C ILE A 147 -18.16 -1.25 -14.34
N PRO A 148 -18.69 -0.09 -13.92
CA PRO A 148 -20.13 0.19 -14.00
C PRO A 148 -20.67 0.13 -15.43
N LYS A 149 -19.93 0.66 -16.41
CA LYS A 149 -20.34 0.61 -17.82
C LYS A 149 -20.34 -0.80 -18.36
N MET A 150 -19.32 -1.61 -18.07
CA MET A 150 -19.28 -3.01 -18.47
C MET A 150 -20.48 -3.79 -17.92
N LEU A 151 -20.81 -3.56 -16.65
CA LEU A 151 -21.95 -4.19 -15.99
C LEU A 151 -23.29 -3.75 -16.61
N ALA A 152 -23.47 -2.44 -16.86
CA ALA A 152 -24.65 -1.88 -17.50
C ALA A 152 -24.85 -2.40 -18.93
N ASP A 153 -23.77 -2.65 -19.67
CA ASP A 153 -23.77 -3.24 -21.01
C ASP A 153 -24.00 -4.78 -20.98
N GLY A 154 -24.23 -5.36 -19.80
CA GLY A 154 -24.51 -6.80 -19.64
C GLY A 154 -23.30 -7.70 -19.85
N GLN A 155 -22.08 -7.17 -19.69
CA GLN A 155 -20.88 -8.01 -19.75
C GLN A 155 -20.87 -9.00 -18.58
N ARG A 156 -20.45 -10.25 -18.85
CA ARG A 156 -20.25 -11.25 -17.80
C ARG A 156 -19.05 -10.84 -16.94
N MET A 157 -19.28 -10.68 -15.65
CA MET A 157 -18.26 -10.28 -14.70
C MET A 157 -18.28 -11.24 -13.50
N ALA A 158 -17.11 -11.79 -13.13
CA ALA A 158 -16.99 -12.75 -12.05
C ALA A 158 -16.26 -12.15 -10.85
N ALA A 159 -16.63 -12.57 -9.66
CA ALA A 159 -15.84 -12.35 -8.46
C ALA A 159 -14.89 -13.55 -8.24
N PHE A 160 -13.68 -13.21 -7.78
CA PHE A 160 -12.71 -14.18 -7.27
C PHE A 160 -12.51 -13.91 -5.78
N ARG A 161 -13.05 -14.78 -4.91
CA ARG A 161 -12.93 -14.63 -3.46
C ARG A 161 -11.52 -14.97 -3.03
N PHE A 162 -10.76 -13.94 -2.69
CA PHE A 162 -9.41 -14.09 -2.15
C PHE A 162 -9.46 -14.49 -0.67
N GLN A 163 -8.55 -15.38 -0.30
CA GLN A 163 -8.32 -15.79 1.09
C GLN A 163 -6.85 -15.55 1.42
N GLY A 164 -6.58 -14.78 2.45
CA GLY A 164 -5.25 -14.44 2.89
C GLY A 164 -5.16 -13.01 3.41
N TYR A 165 -3.94 -12.60 3.74
CA TYR A 165 -3.70 -11.22 4.16
C TYR A 165 -3.84 -10.26 2.97
N TRP A 166 -4.58 -9.18 3.18
CA TRP A 166 -4.65 -8.05 2.25
C TRP A 166 -4.82 -6.75 3.03
N LYS A 167 -4.04 -5.75 2.66
CA LYS A 167 -4.17 -4.39 3.21
C LYS A 167 -3.84 -3.35 2.14
N ASP A 168 -4.75 -2.40 1.97
CA ASP A 168 -4.53 -1.16 1.23
C ASP A 168 -3.76 -0.19 2.14
N VAL A 169 -2.58 0.24 1.71
CA VAL A 169 -1.70 1.15 2.47
C VAL A 169 -1.74 2.58 1.93
N GLY A 170 -2.85 2.99 1.35
CA GLY A 170 -3.07 4.33 0.81
C GLY A 170 -3.16 5.44 1.87
N THR A 171 -3.09 5.13 3.17
CA THR A 171 -3.03 6.11 4.26
C THR A 171 -1.85 5.83 5.18
N LEU A 172 -1.36 6.87 5.89
CA LEU A 172 -0.25 6.71 6.85
C LEU A 172 -0.61 5.74 7.99
N THR A 173 -1.85 5.77 8.44
CA THR A 173 -2.33 4.83 9.47
C THR A 173 -2.31 3.40 8.95
N SER A 174 -2.83 3.14 7.76
CA SER A 174 -2.82 1.78 7.19
C SER A 174 -1.40 1.29 6.86
N LEU A 175 -0.48 2.21 6.50
CA LEU A 175 0.94 1.87 6.35
C LEU A 175 1.56 1.46 7.68
N TRP A 176 1.27 2.21 8.75
CA TRP A 176 1.74 1.87 10.10
C TRP A 176 1.16 0.54 10.56
N ASP A 177 -0.15 0.34 10.42
CA ASP A 177 -0.84 -0.91 10.77
C ASP A 177 -0.23 -2.11 10.03
N ALA A 178 0.03 -1.98 8.73
CA ALA A 178 0.64 -3.06 7.94
C ALA A 178 2.04 -3.44 8.45
N ASN A 179 2.83 -2.46 8.93
CA ASN A 179 4.11 -2.72 9.56
C ASN A 179 3.96 -3.40 10.94
N MET A 180 2.96 -3.03 11.72
CA MET A 180 2.66 -3.71 12.99
C MET A 180 2.14 -5.13 12.76
N ASP A 181 1.33 -5.36 11.72
CA ASP A 181 0.85 -6.69 11.32
C ASP A 181 2.00 -7.65 11.02
N MET A 182 3.13 -7.16 10.46
CA MET A 182 4.33 -7.99 10.23
C MET A 182 4.92 -8.56 11.53
N LEU A 183 4.69 -7.90 12.65
CA LEU A 183 5.18 -8.34 13.95
C LEU A 183 4.26 -9.37 14.61
N SER A 184 3.02 -9.52 14.12
CA SER A 184 2.03 -10.43 14.69
C SER A 184 1.91 -11.71 13.86
N PRO A 185 2.25 -12.89 14.39
CA PRO A 185 2.01 -14.16 13.70
C PRO A 185 0.52 -14.42 13.39
N GLU A 186 -0.38 -13.78 14.12
CA GLU A 186 -1.83 -13.93 13.95
C GLU A 186 -2.39 -13.12 12.79
N SER A 187 -1.62 -12.17 12.23
CA SER A 187 -2.05 -11.34 11.10
C SER A 187 -2.26 -12.13 9.80
N GLY A 188 -1.63 -13.30 9.68
CA GLY A 188 -1.62 -14.08 8.44
C GLY A 188 -0.63 -13.56 7.38
N LEU A 189 0.14 -12.51 7.67
CA LEU A 189 1.20 -12.00 6.81
C LEU A 189 2.51 -12.75 7.10
N ASP A 190 2.81 -13.77 6.32
CA ASP A 190 4.09 -14.47 6.40
C ASP A 190 5.03 -14.02 5.27
N LEU A 191 6.02 -13.23 5.64
CA LEU A 191 7.10 -12.77 4.74
C LEU A 191 8.31 -13.70 4.75
N SER A 192 8.34 -14.70 5.63
CA SER A 192 9.44 -15.66 5.79
C SER A 192 9.21 -16.98 5.05
N ASP A 193 8.07 -17.13 4.38
CA ASP A 193 7.73 -18.32 3.59
C ASP A 193 8.73 -18.57 2.45
N GLU A 194 9.63 -19.51 2.66
CA GLU A 194 10.67 -19.89 1.69
C GLU A 194 10.10 -20.57 0.44
N SER A 195 8.90 -21.13 0.52
CA SER A 195 8.24 -21.76 -0.64
C SER A 195 7.69 -20.74 -1.62
N TRP A 196 7.47 -19.49 -1.16
CA TRP A 196 6.98 -18.38 -1.95
C TRP A 196 7.71 -17.07 -1.58
N PRO A 197 8.98 -16.94 -1.95
CA PRO A 197 9.80 -15.80 -1.56
C PRO A 197 9.38 -14.53 -2.28
N ILE A 198 9.37 -13.41 -1.53
CA ILE A 198 9.19 -12.07 -2.08
C ILE A 198 10.56 -11.50 -2.43
N PHE A 199 10.78 -11.21 -3.71
CA PHE A 199 12.03 -10.61 -4.17
C PHE A 199 11.95 -9.09 -4.06
N ALA A 200 12.88 -8.51 -3.30
CA ALA A 200 13.02 -7.07 -3.15
C ALA A 200 14.46 -6.66 -3.45
N ARG A 201 14.67 -5.35 -3.60
CA ARG A 201 16.03 -4.81 -3.74
C ARG A 201 16.83 -5.13 -2.47
N SER A 202 17.91 -5.86 -2.62
CA SER A 202 18.85 -6.10 -1.53
C SER A 202 19.58 -4.82 -1.16
N VAL A 203 19.59 -4.49 0.12
CA VAL A 203 20.43 -3.40 0.64
C VAL A 203 21.76 -3.99 1.05
N ASP A 204 22.84 -3.50 0.44
CA ASP A 204 24.20 -3.84 0.86
C ASP A 204 24.54 -3.06 2.13
N ALA A 205 24.47 -3.73 3.27
CA ALA A 205 24.71 -3.18 4.59
C ALA A 205 25.32 -4.25 5.51
N PRO A 206 26.13 -3.85 6.51
CA PRO A 206 26.72 -4.79 7.46
C PRO A 206 25.63 -5.53 8.26
N PRO A 207 26.00 -6.58 9.00
CA PRO A 207 25.09 -7.18 9.98
C PRO A 207 24.58 -6.15 10.99
N ILE A 208 23.50 -6.50 11.68
CA ILE A 208 22.97 -5.71 12.80
C ILE A 208 24.00 -5.76 13.95
N TYR A 209 24.32 -4.61 14.53
CA TYR A 209 25.05 -4.52 15.78
C TYR A 209 24.09 -4.27 16.94
N MET A 210 24.29 -4.96 18.05
CA MET A 210 23.51 -4.79 19.28
C MET A 210 24.47 -4.60 20.45
N GLY A 211 24.42 -3.41 21.09
CA GLY A 211 25.23 -3.08 22.26
C GLY A 211 24.86 -3.93 23.47
N GLY A 212 25.78 -4.03 24.44
CA GLY A 212 25.59 -4.87 25.61
C GLY A 212 24.41 -4.49 26.52
N ASP A 213 24.00 -3.23 26.49
CA ASP A 213 22.87 -2.69 27.27
C ASP A 213 21.58 -2.58 26.44
N SER A 214 21.61 -2.93 25.14
CA SER A 214 20.45 -2.85 24.26
C SER A 214 19.34 -3.82 24.67
N ARG A 215 18.10 -3.41 24.45
CA ARG A 215 16.90 -4.24 24.67
C ARG A 215 16.03 -4.20 23.44
N VAL A 216 15.78 -5.37 22.86
CA VAL A 216 14.91 -5.51 21.70
C VAL A 216 13.86 -6.56 22.00
N SER A 217 12.60 -6.21 21.81
CA SER A 217 11.48 -7.13 21.96
C SER A 217 10.43 -6.88 20.89
N HIS A 218 9.85 -7.96 20.35
CA HIS A 218 8.73 -7.94 19.41
C HIS A 218 8.92 -6.90 18.28
N SER A 219 10.07 -6.94 17.60
CA SER A 219 10.47 -5.93 16.63
C SER A 219 11.17 -6.57 15.43
N ALA A 220 10.99 -5.99 14.26
CA ALA A 220 11.69 -6.35 13.04
C ALA A 220 12.82 -5.34 12.79
N ILE A 221 14.07 -5.83 12.72
CA ILE A 221 15.25 -4.98 12.55
C ILE A 221 16.00 -5.42 11.29
N ASN A 222 16.24 -4.47 10.40
CA ASN A 222 16.90 -4.73 9.14
C ASN A 222 18.44 -4.58 9.24
N ARG A 223 19.14 -4.93 8.17
CA ARG A 223 20.62 -4.91 8.08
C ARG A 223 21.18 -3.50 8.29
N GLY A 224 22.38 -3.43 8.86
CA GLY A 224 23.12 -2.18 9.08
C GLY A 224 22.60 -1.34 10.24
N CYS A 225 21.62 -1.84 10.99
CA CYS A 225 21.17 -1.15 12.19
C CYS A 225 22.21 -1.26 13.31
N ASP A 226 22.36 -0.17 14.08
CA ASP A 226 23.20 -0.07 15.28
C ASP A 226 22.30 0.26 16.47
N ILE A 227 22.13 -0.70 17.39
CA ILE A 227 21.14 -0.61 18.46
C ILE A 227 21.87 -0.67 19.83
N GLU A 228 21.96 0.45 20.52
CA GLU A 228 22.45 0.54 21.89
C GLU A 228 21.33 0.87 22.92
N GLY A 229 20.16 1.31 22.40
CA GLY A 229 18.98 1.67 23.19
C GLY A 229 17.94 0.56 23.31
N THR A 230 16.70 0.95 23.53
CA THR A 230 15.53 0.04 23.67
C THR A 230 14.63 0.16 22.43
N VAL A 231 14.23 -0.98 21.85
CA VAL A 231 13.31 -1.06 20.71
C VAL A 231 12.24 -2.08 21.00
N GLU A 232 10.97 -1.67 21.00
CA GLU A 232 9.83 -2.51 21.34
C GLU A 232 8.69 -2.34 20.33
N ASN A 233 8.07 -3.42 19.88
CA ASN A 233 6.92 -3.40 18.96
C ASN A 233 7.16 -2.46 17.75
N SER A 234 8.33 -2.51 17.14
CA SER A 234 8.73 -1.53 16.13
C SER A 234 9.39 -2.17 14.92
N VAL A 235 9.32 -1.48 13.80
CA VAL A 235 9.96 -1.90 12.55
C VAL A 235 11.05 -0.90 12.17
N LEU A 236 12.29 -1.36 12.10
CA LEU A 236 13.45 -0.56 11.75
C LEU A 236 13.98 -0.98 10.37
N SER A 237 13.95 -0.04 9.45
CA SER A 237 14.52 -0.18 8.11
C SER A 237 16.06 -0.22 8.14
N PRO A 238 16.74 -0.47 7.02
CA PRO A 238 18.20 -0.57 7.01
C PRO A 238 18.91 0.69 7.53
N ARG A 239 20.03 0.49 8.23
CA ARG A 239 20.95 1.56 8.69
C ARG A 239 20.34 2.52 9.70
N VAL A 240 19.37 2.07 10.48
CA VAL A 240 18.85 2.86 11.61
C VAL A 240 19.82 2.76 12.78
N THR A 241 20.07 3.89 13.43
CA THR A 241 20.87 3.98 14.65
C THR A 241 19.98 4.37 15.82
N VAL A 242 20.05 3.62 16.92
CA VAL A 242 19.37 3.93 18.19
C VAL A 242 20.40 3.95 19.31
N GLU A 243 20.77 5.15 19.74
CA GLU A 243 21.85 5.36 20.71
C GLU A 243 21.44 4.95 22.14
N LYS A 244 22.44 4.91 23.00
CA LYS A 244 22.29 4.53 24.42
C LYS A 244 21.25 5.36 25.15
N GLY A 245 20.32 4.66 25.83
CA GLY A 245 19.23 5.30 26.59
C GLY A 245 18.07 5.83 25.74
N ALA A 246 18.20 5.82 24.41
CA ALA A 246 17.07 6.10 23.52
C ALA A 246 16.03 4.97 23.57
N LYS A 247 14.76 5.32 23.33
CA LYS A 247 13.65 4.38 23.33
C LYS A 247 12.79 4.57 22.09
N VAL A 248 12.48 3.45 21.41
CA VAL A 248 11.59 3.41 20.26
C VAL A 248 10.51 2.37 20.53
N SER A 249 9.25 2.77 20.48
CA SER A 249 8.13 1.86 20.68
C SER A 249 6.98 2.13 19.71
N TYR A 250 6.32 1.05 19.22
CA TYR A 250 5.18 1.12 18.31
C TYR A 250 5.42 2.05 17.11
N SER A 251 6.62 2.00 16.55
CA SER A 251 7.06 2.97 15.54
C SER A 251 7.69 2.30 14.33
N VAL A 252 7.61 2.99 13.21
CA VAL A 252 8.26 2.61 11.95
C VAL A 252 9.34 3.63 11.62
N LEU A 253 10.60 3.20 11.63
CA LEU A 253 11.74 4.04 11.28
C LEU A 253 12.24 3.66 9.88
N LEU A 254 12.20 4.60 8.94
CA LEU A 254 12.65 4.41 7.58
C LEU A 254 14.20 4.43 7.47
N PRO A 255 14.79 4.11 6.30
CA PRO A 255 16.24 3.91 6.21
C PRO A 255 17.07 5.11 6.68
N GLY A 256 18.16 4.82 7.38
CA GLY A 256 19.15 5.83 7.77
C GLY A 256 18.74 6.77 8.89
N VAL A 257 17.63 6.50 9.59
CA VAL A 257 17.22 7.30 10.74
C VAL A 257 18.22 7.17 11.89
N THR A 258 18.57 8.28 12.51
CA THR A 258 19.40 8.35 13.72
C THR A 258 18.58 8.86 14.89
N VAL A 259 18.58 8.11 15.99
CA VAL A 259 17.92 8.45 17.26
C VAL A 259 18.98 8.59 18.33
N GLU A 260 19.27 9.83 18.74
CA GLU A 260 20.35 10.11 19.69
C GLU A 260 19.97 9.77 21.13
N THR A 261 20.98 9.80 21.98
CA THR A 261 20.92 9.48 23.41
C THR A 261 19.73 10.11 24.13
N GLY A 262 18.98 9.30 24.84
CA GLY A 262 17.84 9.75 25.68
C GLY A 262 16.56 10.10 24.94
N ALA A 263 16.58 10.13 23.61
CA ALA A 263 15.38 10.41 22.82
C ALA A 263 14.32 9.31 22.96
N VAL A 264 13.04 9.69 22.92
CA VAL A 264 11.90 8.78 23.03
C VAL A 264 10.99 8.98 21.82
N ILE A 265 10.72 7.89 21.12
CA ILE A 265 9.82 7.85 19.96
C ILE A 265 8.73 6.83 20.21
N GLU A 266 7.48 7.25 20.14
CA GLU A 266 6.33 6.38 20.39
C GLU A 266 5.22 6.62 19.35
N TYR A 267 4.66 5.55 18.78
CA TYR A 267 3.56 5.61 17.82
C TYR A 267 3.81 6.63 16.70
N ALA A 268 4.91 6.42 15.98
CA ALA A 268 5.35 7.34 14.94
C ALA A 268 5.82 6.64 13.67
N ILE A 269 5.75 7.36 12.56
CA ILE A 269 6.45 7.05 11.32
C ILE A 269 7.54 8.09 11.13
N ILE A 270 8.80 7.67 11.13
CA ILE A 270 9.95 8.54 10.96
C ILE A 270 10.52 8.35 9.56
N GLY A 271 10.51 9.41 8.77
CA GLY A 271 10.99 9.45 7.38
C GLY A 271 12.46 9.10 7.22
N GLU A 272 12.83 8.70 6.00
CA GLU A 272 14.20 8.36 5.64
C GLU A 272 15.17 9.48 5.98
N GLY A 273 16.35 9.15 6.51
CA GLY A 273 17.42 10.11 6.79
C GLY A 273 17.15 11.10 7.92
N CYS A 274 16.04 10.95 8.66
CA CYS A 274 15.76 11.82 9.80
C CYS A 274 16.81 11.69 10.90
N HIS A 275 17.09 12.82 11.55
CA HIS A 275 17.95 12.90 12.72
C HIS A 275 17.16 13.42 13.92
N ILE A 276 17.08 12.63 14.97
CA ILE A 276 16.35 12.93 16.20
C ILE A 276 17.37 13.22 17.29
N GLY A 277 17.50 14.49 17.67
CA GLY A 277 18.48 14.97 18.64
C GLY A 277 18.26 14.40 20.04
N LYS A 278 19.21 14.66 20.94
CA LYS A 278 19.21 14.14 22.31
C LYS A 278 17.97 14.56 23.07
N ASP A 279 17.48 13.66 23.91
CA ASP A 279 16.36 13.90 24.81
C ASP A 279 15.06 14.41 24.14
N CYS A 280 14.95 14.27 22.80
CA CYS A 280 13.71 14.57 22.07
C CYS A 280 12.58 13.64 22.51
N ARG A 281 11.33 14.14 22.41
CA ARG A 281 10.13 13.34 22.59
C ARG A 281 9.25 13.46 21.36
N VAL A 282 9.01 12.34 20.68
CA VAL A 282 8.28 12.32 19.41
C VAL A 282 7.11 11.35 19.52
N GLY A 283 5.90 11.89 19.36
CA GLY A 283 4.67 11.12 19.45
C GLY A 283 4.27 10.79 20.88
N GLY A 284 3.48 9.73 21.05
CA GLY A 284 2.98 9.25 22.33
C GLY A 284 1.86 8.23 22.18
N ALA A 285 1.70 7.40 23.18
CA ALA A 285 0.68 6.36 23.20
C ALA A 285 -0.76 6.92 23.11
N PRO A 286 -1.71 6.13 22.56
CA PRO A 286 -3.12 6.47 22.61
C PRO A 286 -3.54 6.74 24.05
N ASP A 287 -4.09 7.92 24.33
CA ASP A 287 -4.63 8.28 25.62
C ASP A 287 -6.14 8.50 25.48
N SER A 288 -6.91 7.89 26.37
CA SER A 288 -8.36 8.07 26.45
C SER A 288 -8.77 9.53 26.74
N ALA A 289 -7.86 10.33 27.30
CA ALA A 289 -8.05 11.77 27.50
C ALA A 289 -8.03 12.59 26.22
N LEU A 290 -7.51 12.06 25.12
CA LEU A 290 -7.48 12.74 23.81
C LEU A 290 -8.79 12.69 23.04
N ASP A 291 -9.81 12.05 23.61
CA ASP A 291 -11.22 12.03 23.13
C ASP A 291 -11.33 11.75 21.62
N GLY A 292 -10.66 10.70 21.15
CA GLY A 292 -10.64 10.27 19.75
C GLY A 292 -9.84 11.16 18.78
N LYS A 293 -9.09 12.13 19.29
CA LYS A 293 -8.22 13.01 18.48
C LYS A 293 -6.78 12.50 18.39
N TRP A 294 -6.48 11.37 19.02
CA TRP A 294 -5.16 10.76 18.89
C TRP A 294 -4.91 10.32 17.46
N ASP A 295 -3.69 10.53 16.98
CA ASP A 295 -3.25 10.06 15.67
C ASP A 295 -1.73 9.85 15.69
N LEU A 296 -1.21 9.17 14.68
CA LEU A 296 0.22 8.93 14.49
C LEU A 296 0.98 10.23 14.27
N THR A 297 2.17 10.30 14.86
CA THR A 297 3.13 11.35 14.57
C THR A 297 3.97 10.96 13.35
N VAL A 298 4.16 11.89 12.43
CA VAL A 298 4.88 11.61 11.17
C VAL A 298 5.93 12.69 10.91
N LEU A 299 7.16 12.27 10.68
CA LEU A 299 8.24 13.14 10.22
C LEU A 299 8.54 12.83 8.74
N ALA A 300 8.54 13.85 7.91
CA ALA A 300 8.94 13.72 6.51
C ALA A 300 10.43 13.38 6.39
N PRO A 301 10.88 12.81 5.26
CA PRO A 301 12.28 12.49 5.04
C PRO A 301 13.22 13.69 5.29
N ASP A 302 14.43 13.38 5.75
CA ASP A 302 15.51 14.33 6.03
C ASP A 302 15.20 15.38 7.13
N CYS A 303 14.11 15.20 7.90
CA CYS A 303 13.76 16.09 9.01
C CYS A 303 14.83 16.01 10.11
N GLN A 304 15.27 17.20 10.60
CA GLN A 304 16.26 17.33 11.66
C GLN A 304 15.59 17.92 12.91
N LEU A 305 15.62 17.21 14.02
CA LEU A 305 15.14 17.70 15.30
C LEU A 305 16.33 18.07 16.20
N GLU A 306 16.33 19.32 16.69
CA GLU A 306 17.30 19.78 17.68
C GLU A 306 17.07 19.10 19.05
N ASP A 307 18.11 19.06 19.87
CA ASP A 307 18.08 18.46 21.21
C ASP A 307 16.92 18.99 22.07
N GLY A 308 16.25 18.07 22.76
CA GLY A 308 15.17 18.38 23.68
C GLY A 308 13.84 18.79 23.04
N ARG A 309 13.71 18.68 21.71
CA ARG A 309 12.46 19.03 21.02
C ARG A 309 11.34 18.06 21.34
N GLU A 310 10.14 18.60 21.61
CA GLU A 310 8.92 17.84 21.79
C GLU A 310 8.02 17.97 20.54
N VAL A 311 7.52 16.83 20.04
CA VAL A 311 6.55 16.72 18.94
C VAL A 311 5.38 15.89 19.45
N ALA A 312 4.24 16.54 19.64
CA ALA A 312 3.05 15.92 20.22
C ALA A 312 2.44 14.82 19.31
N PRO A 313 1.63 13.90 19.86
CA PRO A 313 0.88 12.92 19.07
C PRO A 313 0.04 13.59 17.97
N GLY A 314 0.01 12.97 16.78
CA GLY A 314 -0.77 13.44 15.63
C GLY A 314 -0.16 14.59 14.84
N ILE A 315 0.99 15.11 15.25
CA ILE A 315 1.70 16.17 14.51
C ILE A 315 2.44 15.58 13.31
N MET A 316 2.36 16.26 12.19
CA MET A 316 3.17 15.98 11.00
C MET A 316 4.18 17.10 10.79
N LEU A 317 5.45 16.74 10.59
CA LEU A 317 6.51 17.71 10.29
C LEU A 317 7.05 17.50 8.88
N ASP A 318 7.32 18.60 8.18
CA ASP A 318 8.02 18.60 6.90
C ASP A 318 9.54 18.38 7.09
N HIS A 319 10.28 18.32 5.97
CA HIS A 319 11.75 18.16 5.98
C HIS A 319 12.50 19.32 6.65
N HIS A 320 11.86 20.45 6.89
CA HIS A 320 12.41 21.56 7.66
C HIS A 320 12.01 21.53 9.15
N GLY A 321 11.31 20.48 9.59
CA GLY A 321 10.81 20.35 10.94
C GLY A 321 9.67 21.32 11.28
N LYS A 322 8.96 21.82 10.28
CA LYS A 322 7.77 22.66 10.44
C LYS A 322 6.51 21.81 10.39
N GLU A 323 5.54 22.18 11.22
CA GLU A 323 4.24 21.50 11.26
C GLU A 323 3.50 21.70 9.94
N VAL A 324 3.01 20.58 9.39
CA VAL A 324 2.13 20.55 8.21
C VAL A 324 0.70 20.43 8.69
N LEU A 325 -0.14 21.35 8.30
CA LEU A 325 -1.58 21.29 8.57
C LEU A 325 -2.21 20.13 7.80
N LYS A 326 -3.00 19.31 8.49
CA LYS A 326 -3.77 18.19 7.89
C LYS A 326 -4.89 18.69 6.99
#